data_9fd27826002ff6fbb4e36d193edc9c40
#
_entry.id   9fd27826002ff6fbb4e36d193edc9c40
#
_cell.length_a   1.000
_cell.length_b   1.000
_cell.length_c   1.000
_cell.angle_alpha   90.00
_cell.angle_beta   90.00
_cell.angle_gamma   90.00
#
_symmetry.space_group_name_H-M   'P 1'
#
loop_
_entity.id
_entity.type
_entity.pdbx_description
1 polymer ?
#
loop_
_entity_poly.entity_id
_entity_poly.type
_entity_poly.pdbx_seq_one_letter_code
_entity_poly.pdbx_strand_id
1 'polypeptide(L)'
;MPVQGHRIDVVGLTKHFGETVALDNLTFSVRPGVVTGFLGPNGAGKTTTLRCLLGLVTPTSGTATIDARHYGDLDQPVKVVGSALEASDFHPGRTARAHLQVLTLGAGIDTARADEVLAQVGLSDAATRRVGGFSLGMRQRLALAQALLGDPPVLILDEPANGLDPAGIAWLRGFLRALAAEGRTILVSSHVLSEVKQTVDDVVVITRGRLVRQGGLAELDRGPTAVLVRTPTPELLRDALAGDRVETLPDGRLRVSGRTPEEIGHLAFTTGVELHELSPEASDLERVFLDLTADATPTGVDR
;
A
#
# COMPACT_ATOMS: atom_id res chain seq x y z
N MET A 1 5.86 -21.45 -17.33
CA MET A 1 6.21 -20.19 -18.00
C MET A 1 5.93 -19.07 -17.01
N PRO A 2 6.70 -17.98 -16.97
CA PRO A 2 6.36 -16.84 -16.12
C PRO A 2 4.97 -16.31 -16.50
N VAL A 3 4.20 -15.91 -15.50
CA VAL A 3 2.88 -15.29 -15.70
C VAL A 3 3.12 -13.93 -16.33
N GLN A 4 2.46 -13.65 -17.46
CA GLN A 4 2.55 -12.33 -18.08
C GLN A 4 1.54 -11.41 -17.40
N GLY A 5 2.01 -10.54 -16.52
CA GLY A 5 1.19 -9.53 -15.86
C GLY A 5 0.59 -8.55 -16.88
N HIS A 6 -0.58 -8.02 -16.55
CA HIS A 6 -1.28 -7.02 -17.36
C HIS A 6 -1.11 -5.63 -16.75
N ARG A 7 -0.95 -4.62 -17.60
CA ARG A 7 -0.87 -3.22 -17.17
C ARG A 7 -2.24 -2.72 -16.72
N ILE A 8 -2.26 -1.94 -15.64
CA ILE A 8 -3.46 -1.19 -15.24
C ILE A 8 -3.26 0.27 -15.63
N ASP A 9 -4.26 0.87 -16.29
CA ASP A 9 -4.27 2.29 -16.65
C ASP A 9 -5.55 2.95 -16.15
N VAL A 10 -5.38 4.06 -15.43
CA VAL A 10 -6.45 4.95 -14.97
C VAL A 10 -6.22 6.32 -15.60
N VAL A 11 -7.19 6.83 -16.36
CA VAL A 11 -7.04 8.06 -17.14
C VAL A 11 -8.22 8.97 -16.89
N GLY A 12 -7.98 10.13 -16.29
CA GLY A 12 -8.98 11.17 -16.04
C GLY A 12 -10.15 10.70 -15.18
N LEU A 13 -9.95 9.68 -14.35
CA LEU A 13 -11.03 9.02 -13.62
C LEU A 13 -11.67 9.99 -12.63
N THR A 14 -12.97 10.23 -12.81
CA THR A 14 -13.76 11.12 -11.97
C THR A 14 -15.00 10.40 -11.47
N LYS A 15 -15.32 10.56 -10.18
CA LYS A 15 -16.53 9.99 -9.58
C LYS A 15 -17.18 10.95 -8.60
N HIS A 16 -18.45 11.23 -8.87
CA HIS A 16 -19.32 11.98 -7.98
C HIS A 16 -20.39 11.07 -7.37
N PHE A 17 -20.67 11.25 -6.08
CA PHE A 17 -21.80 10.67 -5.37
C PHE A 17 -22.67 11.85 -4.88
N GLY A 18 -23.69 12.21 -5.65
CA GLY A 18 -24.44 13.46 -5.42
C GLY A 18 -23.49 14.65 -5.50
N GLU A 19 -23.42 15.45 -4.45
CA GLU A 19 -22.53 16.61 -4.35
C GLU A 19 -21.09 16.26 -3.92
N THR A 20 -20.87 15.02 -3.45
CA THR A 20 -19.54 14.60 -2.98
C THR A 20 -18.66 14.16 -4.13
N VAL A 21 -17.52 14.82 -4.32
CA VAL A 21 -16.49 14.44 -5.29
C VAL A 21 -15.56 13.42 -4.64
N ALA A 22 -15.70 12.15 -5.00
CA ALA A 22 -14.87 11.07 -4.48
C ALA A 22 -13.56 10.91 -5.26
N LEU A 23 -13.60 11.12 -6.60
CA LEU A 23 -12.44 11.11 -7.50
C LEU A 23 -12.53 12.34 -8.43
N ASP A 24 -11.40 12.96 -8.69
CA ASP A 24 -11.30 14.20 -9.46
C ASP A 24 -10.10 14.12 -10.42
N ASN A 25 -10.37 13.76 -11.68
CA ASN A 25 -9.40 13.70 -12.77
C ASN A 25 -8.14 12.85 -12.41
N LEU A 26 -8.34 11.71 -11.74
CA LEU A 26 -7.27 10.83 -11.30
C LEU A 26 -6.65 10.10 -12.49
N THR A 27 -5.31 10.23 -12.67
CA THR A 27 -4.57 9.57 -13.75
C THR A 27 -3.31 8.92 -13.18
N PHE A 28 -3.15 7.60 -13.39
CA PHE A 28 -1.96 6.84 -13.03
C PHE A 28 -1.89 5.50 -13.77
N SER A 29 -0.76 4.82 -13.71
CA SER A 29 -0.62 3.47 -14.26
C SER A 29 0.14 2.53 -13.33
N VAL A 30 -0.11 1.21 -13.45
CA VAL A 30 0.55 0.15 -12.68
C VAL A 30 1.25 -0.79 -13.65
N ARG A 31 2.53 -1.04 -13.40
CA ARG A 31 3.38 -1.89 -14.25
C ARG A 31 3.25 -3.36 -13.87
N PRO A 32 3.39 -4.29 -14.84
CA PRO A 32 3.55 -5.72 -14.55
C PRO A 32 4.84 -6.04 -13.78
N GLY A 33 4.82 -7.16 -13.03
CA GLY A 33 6.00 -7.72 -12.37
C GLY A 33 6.46 -6.98 -11.12
N VAL A 34 5.65 -6.04 -10.62
CA VAL A 34 5.97 -5.25 -9.42
C VAL A 34 4.79 -5.18 -8.45
N VAL A 35 5.08 -4.93 -7.20
CA VAL A 35 4.08 -4.56 -6.20
C VAL A 35 3.95 -3.04 -6.18
N THR A 36 2.79 -2.50 -6.52
CA THR A 36 2.50 -1.07 -6.46
C THR A 36 1.62 -0.76 -5.26
N GLY A 37 2.11 0.12 -4.38
CA GLY A 37 1.35 0.67 -3.25
C GLY A 37 0.46 1.81 -3.70
N PHE A 38 -0.85 1.72 -3.43
CA PHE A 38 -1.84 2.76 -3.66
C PHE A 38 -2.16 3.46 -2.35
N LEU A 39 -1.52 4.58 -2.09
CA LEU A 39 -1.41 5.22 -0.80
C LEU A 39 -2.28 6.46 -0.69
N GLY A 40 -2.78 6.71 0.50
CA GLY A 40 -3.52 7.92 0.82
C GLY A 40 -4.29 7.81 2.14
N PRO A 41 -4.65 8.94 2.76
CA PRO A 41 -5.43 8.93 3.98
C PRO A 41 -6.82 8.30 3.79
N ASN A 42 -7.52 8.07 4.89
CA ASN A 42 -8.91 7.63 4.83
C ASN A 42 -9.76 8.69 4.11
N GLY A 43 -10.65 8.25 3.21
CA GLY A 43 -11.44 9.15 2.38
C GLY A 43 -10.70 9.72 1.15
N ALA A 44 -9.44 9.34 0.90
CA ALA A 44 -8.70 9.83 -0.28
C ALA A 44 -9.24 9.32 -1.64
N GLY A 45 -10.16 8.35 -1.65
CA GLY A 45 -10.74 7.78 -2.86
C GLY A 45 -10.17 6.40 -3.25
N LYS A 46 -9.32 5.78 -2.42
CA LYS A 46 -8.67 4.47 -2.72
C LYS A 46 -9.69 3.39 -3.10
N THR A 47 -10.56 3.02 -2.17
CA THR A 47 -11.59 1.99 -2.39
C THR A 47 -12.51 2.33 -3.57
N THR A 48 -12.87 3.62 -3.75
CA THR A 48 -13.68 4.06 -4.90
C THR A 48 -12.96 3.81 -6.22
N THR A 49 -11.65 4.09 -6.29
CA THR A 49 -10.83 3.82 -7.48
C THR A 49 -10.79 2.32 -7.79
N LEU A 50 -10.53 1.48 -6.77
CA LEU A 50 -10.49 0.02 -6.94
C LEU A 50 -11.85 -0.53 -7.39
N ARG A 51 -12.95 -0.02 -6.83
CA ARG A 51 -14.32 -0.39 -7.26
C ARG A 51 -14.63 0.05 -8.68
N CYS A 52 -14.15 1.23 -9.12
CA CYS A 52 -14.28 1.65 -10.53
C CYS A 52 -13.49 0.73 -11.46
N LEU A 53 -12.25 0.37 -11.09
CA LEU A 53 -11.40 -0.52 -11.88
C LEU A 53 -12.01 -1.92 -12.04
N LEU A 54 -12.71 -2.41 -11.02
CA LEU A 54 -13.43 -3.71 -11.04
C LEU A 54 -14.86 -3.62 -11.61
N GLY A 55 -15.28 -2.47 -12.13
CA GLY A 55 -16.62 -2.28 -12.69
C GLY A 55 -17.76 -2.31 -11.66
N LEU A 56 -17.45 -2.30 -10.36
CA LEU A 56 -18.44 -2.26 -9.28
C LEU A 56 -19.07 -0.88 -9.08
N VAL A 57 -18.38 0.15 -9.54
CA VAL A 57 -18.86 1.54 -9.54
C VAL A 57 -18.60 2.13 -10.92
N THR A 58 -19.64 2.64 -11.57
CA THR A 58 -19.51 3.35 -12.84
C THR A 58 -18.91 4.73 -12.61
N PRO A 59 -17.79 5.10 -13.28
CA PRO A 59 -17.23 6.43 -13.24
C PRO A 59 -18.22 7.50 -13.73
N THR A 60 -18.09 8.74 -13.27
CA THR A 60 -18.79 9.89 -13.85
C THR A 60 -18.14 10.28 -15.18
N SER A 61 -16.80 10.20 -15.27
CA SER A 61 -16.02 10.38 -16.50
C SER A 61 -14.64 9.73 -16.36
N GLY A 62 -13.89 9.65 -17.46
CA GLY A 62 -12.60 8.99 -17.52
C GLY A 62 -12.71 7.47 -17.60
N THR A 63 -11.57 6.78 -17.55
CA THR A 63 -11.49 5.32 -17.75
C THR A 63 -10.57 4.65 -16.74
N ALA A 64 -10.89 3.40 -16.42
CA ALA A 64 -10.02 2.50 -15.66
C ALA A 64 -10.00 1.16 -16.39
N THR A 65 -8.83 0.70 -16.83
CA THR A 65 -8.67 -0.44 -17.74
C THR A 65 -7.52 -1.36 -17.32
N ILE A 66 -7.60 -2.60 -17.78
CA ILE A 66 -6.58 -3.64 -17.64
C ILE A 66 -6.24 -4.09 -19.06
N ASP A 67 -5.00 -3.85 -19.51
CA ASP A 67 -4.56 -3.99 -20.90
C ASP A 67 -5.56 -3.35 -21.88
N ALA A 68 -5.91 -2.08 -21.63
CA ALA A 68 -6.85 -1.28 -22.43
C ALA A 68 -8.30 -1.82 -22.51
N ARG A 69 -8.67 -2.83 -21.70
CA ARG A 69 -10.03 -3.38 -21.61
C ARG A 69 -10.66 -3.03 -20.27
N HIS A 70 -11.96 -2.70 -20.27
CA HIS A 70 -12.69 -2.57 -19.01
C HIS A 70 -12.92 -3.95 -18.39
N TYR A 71 -13.03 -4.01 -17.07
CA TYR A 71 -13.26 -5.27 -16.35
C TYR A 71 -14.50 -6.02 -16.86
N GLY A 72 -15.59 -5.30 -17.17
CA GLY A 72 -16.82 -5.87 -17.70
C GLY A 72 -16.70 -6.47 -19.11
N ASP A 73 -15.64 -6.12 -19.85
CA ASP A 73 -15.39 -6.60 -21.22
C ASP A 73 -14.45 -7.83 -21.24
N LEU A 74 -14.04 -8.31 -20.07
CA LEU A 74 -13.19 -9.50 -19.94
C LEU A 74 -14.04 -10.78 -20.05
N ASP A 75 -13.65 -11.72 -20.91
CA ASP A 75 -14.40 -12.96 -21.15
C ASP A 75 -14.47 -13.86 -19.90
N GLN A 76 -13.39 -13.92 -19.13
CA GLN A 76 -13.28 -14.68 -17.87
C GLN A 76 -12.57 -13.81 -16.82
N PRO A 77 -13.22 -12.81 -16.26
CA PRO A 77 -12.57 -11.80 -15.44
C PRO A 77 -11.84 -12.40 -14.24
N VAL A 78 -12.34 -13.47 -13.63
CA VAL A 78 -11.69 -14.15 -12.50
C VAL A 78 -10.34 -14.76 -12.86
N LYS A 79 -10.08 -15.09 -14.13
CA LYS A 79 -8.78 -15.58 -14.61
C LYS A 79 -7.82 -14.46 -15.00
N VAL A 80 -8.30 -13.22 -15.06
CA VAL A 80 -7.50 -12.04 -15.39
C VAL A 80 -7.22 -11.22 -14.13
N VAL A 81 -8.22 -11.06 -13.27
CA VAL A 81 -8.13 -10.24 -12.06
C VAL A 81 -8.64 -11.00 -10.85
N GLY A 82 -7.79 -11.13 -9.86
CA GLY A 82 -8.16 -11.51 -8.50
C GLY A 82 -8.28 -10.26 -7.64
N SER A 83 -9.32 -10.18 -6.83
CA SER A 83 -9.50 -9.04 -5.94
C SER A 83 -9.92 -9.45 -4.54
N ALA A 84 -9.43 -8.69 -3.55
CA ALA A 84 -9.88 -8.74 -2.17
C ALA A 84 -10.07 -7.31 -1.69
N LEU A 85 -11.33 -6.84 -1.67
CA LEU A 85 -11.68 -5.48 -1.26
C LEU A 85 -12.03 -5.40 0.23
N GLU A 86 -12.63 -6.45 0.78
CA GLU A 86 -13.00 -6.53 2.20
C GLU A 86 -12.83 -7.98 2.68
N ALA A 87 -12.20 -8.16 3.85
CA ALA A 87 -12.02 -9.49 4.44
C ALA A 87 -13.19 -9.93 5.34
N SER A 88 -14.34 -9.24 5.26
CA SER A 88 -15.50 -9.43 6.14
C SER A 88 -16.64 -10.24 5.54
N ASP A 89 -16.70 -10.39 4.20
CA ASP A 89 -17.88 -10.90 3.49
C ASP A 89 -17.95 -12.44 3.40
N PHE A 90 -17.55 -13.13 4.47
CA PHE A 90 -17.64 -14.57 4.54
C PHE A 90 -18.86 -15.05 5.29
N HIS A 91 -19.55 -16.05 4.73
CA HIS A 91 -20.65 -16.70 5.46
C HIS A 91 -20.09 -17.50 6.65
N PRO A 92 -20.41 -17.12 7.91
CA PRO A 92 -19.74 -17.66 9.10
C PRO A 92 -19.96 -19.16 9.30
N GLY A 93 -21.06 -19.71 8.79
CA GLY A 93 -21.40 -21.13 8.88
C GLY A 93 -20.71 -22.04 7.89
N ARG A 94 -20.09 -21.49 6.81
CA ARG A 94 -19.36 -22.28 5.82
C ARG A 94 -17.95 -22.61 6.30
N THR A 95 -17.40 -23.76 5.91
CA THR A 95 -15.99 -24.03 6.05
C THR A 95 -15.20 -23.25 5.00
N ALA A 96 -13.88 -23.02 5.23
CA ALA A 96 -13.04 -22.32 4.28
C ALA A 96 -13.03 -23.01 2.90
N ARG A 97 -12.88 -24.35 2.88
CA ARG A 97 -12.95 -25.16 1.66
C ARG A 97 -14.30 -24.99 0.95
N ALA A 98 -15.41 -25.18 1.67
CA ALA A 98 -16.74 -25.07 1.07
C ALA A 98 -17.03 -23.65 0.53
N HIS A 99 -16.51 -22.61 1.19
CA HIS A 99 -16.60 -21.24 0.69
C HIS A 99 -15.91 -21.09 -0.67
N LEU A 100 -14.67 -21.55 -0.80
CA LEU A 100 -13.91 -21.46 -2.05
C LEU A 100 -14.51 -22.37 -3.14
N GLN A 101 -14.97 -23.57 -2.80
CA GLN A 101 -15.63 -24.47 -3.77
C GLN A 101 -16.91 -23.86 -4.38
N VAL A 102 -17.70 -23.12 -3.61
CA VAL A 102 -18.86 -22.40 -4.16
C VAL A 102 -18.43 -21.37 -5.19
N LEU A 103 -17.32 -20.68 -4.97
CA LEU A 103 -16.79 -19.68 -5.90
C LEU A 103 -16.18 -20.34 -7.15
N THR A 104 -15.46 -21.46 -7.00
CA THR A 104 -14.91 -22.20 -8.16
C THR A 104 -16.02 -22.71 -9.07
N LEU A 105 -17.11 -23.25 -8.50
CA LEU A 105 -18.27 -23.69 -9.27
C LEU A 105 -18.93 -22.54 -10.04
N GLY A 106 -19.14 -21.39 -9.37
CA GLY A 106 -19.70 -20.19 -10.00
C GLY A 106 -18.84 -19.63 -11.14
N ALA A 107 -17.52 -19.82 -11.04
CA ALA A 107 -16.55 -19.34 -12.02
C ALA A 107 -16.18 -20.39 -13.11
N GLY A 108 -16.73 -21.59 -13.06
CA GLY A 108 -16.34 -22.68 -13.98
C GLY A 108 -14.89 -23.16 -13.81
N ILE A 109 -14.38 -23.10 -12.58
CA ILE A 109 -13.04 -23.54 -12.20
C ILE A 109 -13.15 -24.89 -11.48
N ASP A 110 -12.15 -25.77 -11.63
CA ASP A 110 -12.11 -27.04 -10.92
C ASP A 110 -12.13 -26.82 -9.40
N THR A 111 -12.97 -27.56 -8.69
CA THR A 111 -13.11 -27.47 -7.24
C THR A 111 -11.84 -27.88 -6.48
N ALA A 112 -10.96 -28.67 -7.10
CA ALA A 112 -9.64 -29.00 -6.54
C ALA A 112 -8.78 -27.76 -6.31
N ARG A 113 -8.99 -26.69 -7.10
CA ARG A 113 -8.29 -25.42 -6.94
C ARG A 113 -8.50 -24.79 -5.56
N ALA A 114 -9.61 -25.08 -4.89
CA ALA A 114 -9.87 -24.60 -3.53
C ALA A 114 -8.80 -25.09 -2.53
N ASP A 115 -8.41 -26.36 -2.61
CA ASP A 115 -7.38 -26.91 -1.73
C ASP A 115 -5.98 -26.40 -2.07
N GLU A 116 -5.68 -26.18 -3.35
CA GLU A 116 -4.41 -25.60 -3.80
C GLU A 116 -4.22 -24.19 -3.26
N VAL A 117 -5.21 -23.31 -3.40
CA VAL A 117 -5.09 -21.93 -2.90
C VAL A 117 -5.09 -21.85 -1.38
N LEU A 118 -5.80 -22.77 -0.68
CA LEU A 118 -5.71 -22.88 0.78
C LEU A 118 -4.29 -23.26 1.23
N ALA A 119 -3.62 -24.16 0.49
CA ALA A 119 -2.24 -24.50 0.75
C ALA A 119 -1.30 -23.32 0.50
N GLN A 120 -1.48 -22.58 -0.60
CA GLN A 120 -0.68 -21.40 -0.92
C GLN A 120 -0.71 -20.33 0.18
N VAL A 121 -1.87 -20.12 0.82
CA VAL A 121 -2.01 -19.12 1.90
C VAL A 121 -1.78 -19.69 3.31
N GLY A 122 -1.42 -20.98 3.42
CA GLY A 122 -1.14 -21.64 4.71
C GLY A 122 -2.40 -21.88 5.55
N LEU A 123 -3.52 -22.24 4.92
CA LEU A 123 -4.80 -22.55 5.58
C LEU A 123 -5.25 -24.01 5.39
N SER A 124 -4.37 -24.93 4.94
CA SER A 124 -4.71 -26.35 4.72
C SER A 124 -5.32 -27.01 5.96
N ASP A 125 -4.71 -26.82 7.13
CA ASP A 125 -5.16 -27.39 8.41
C ASP A 125 -6.50 -26.80 8.90
N ALA A 126 -6.86 -25.62 8.39
CA ALA A 126 -8.11 -24.94 8.71
C ALA A 126 -9.19 -25.10 7.63
N ALA A 127 -8.93 -25.86 6.56
CA ALA A 127 -9.83 -26.00 5.41
C ALA A 127 -11.25 -26.45 5.78
N THR A 128 -11.37 -27.34 6.79
CA THR A 128 -12.66 -27.87 7.28
C THR A 128 -13.26 -27.06 8.43
N ARG A 129 -12.56 -26.08 8.96
CA ARG A 129 -13.09 -25.20 10.03
C ARG A 129 -14.04 -24.17 9.46
N ARG A 130 -15.09 -23.85 10.23
CA ARG A 130 -16.04 -22.77 9.89
C ARG A 130 -15.38 -21.40 9.96
N VAL A 131 -15.61 -20.57 8.96
CA VAL A 131 -15.00 -19.23 8.84
C VAL A 131 -15.41 -18.29 10.00
N GLY A 132 -16.59 -18.50 10.61
CA GLY A 132 -17.00 -17.75 11.80
C GLY A 132 -16.03 -17.84 12.97
N GLY A 133 -15.26 -18.93 13.09
CA GLY A 133 -14.21 -19.13 14.10
C GLY A 133 -12.80 -18.69 13.67
N PHE A 134 -12.64 -18.03 12.52
CA PHE A 134 -11.34 -17.56 12.04
C PHE A 134 -10.92 -16.26 12.73
N SER A 135 -9.63 -16.17 13.06
CA SER A 135 -9.02 -14.88 13.41
C SER A 135 -9.06 -13.92 12.21
N LEU A 136 -8.85 -12.63 12.45
CA LEU A 136 -8.78 -11.64 11.37
C LEU A 136 -7.70 -12.02 10.35
N GLY A 137 -6.50 -12.40 10.80
CA GLY A 137 -5.41 -12.85 9.91
C GLY A 137 -5.78 -14.10 9.08
N MET A 138 -6.54 -15.06 9.64
CA MET A 138 -7.04 -16.19 8.87
C MET A 138 -8.07 -15.76 7.82
N ARG A 139 -8.92 -14.78 8.12
CA ARG A 139 -9.87 -14.22 7.14
C ARG A 139 -9.14 -13.48 6.02
N GLN A 140 -8.11 -12.70 6.34
CA GLN A 140 -7.27 -12.04 5.32
C GLN A 140 -6.60 -13.05 4.39
N ARG A 141 -6.03 -14.13 4.94
CA ARG A 141 -5.48 -15.22 4.13
C ARG A 141 -6.54 -15.91 3.27
N LEU A 142 -7.76 -16.10 3.78
CA LEU A 142 -8.87 -16.66 3.00
C LEU A 142 -9.30 -15.71 1.86
N ALA A 143 -9.32 -14.40 2.08
CA ALA A 143 -9.59 -13.40 1.05
C ALA A 143 -8.51 -13.44 -0.07
N LEU A 144 -7.25 -13.59 0.30
CA LEU A 144 -6.17 -13.81 -0.68
C LEU A 144 -6.34 -15.14 -1.44
N ALA A 145 -6.72 -16.24 -0.76
CA ALA A 145 -7.02 -17.51 -1.41
C ALA A 145 -8.16 -17.37 -2.43
N GLN A 146 -9.22 -16.63 -2.07
CA GLN A 146 -10.32 -16.32 -2.98
C GLN A 146 -9.82 -15.53 -4.20
N ALA A 147 -8.99 -14.50 -4.02
CA ALA A 147 -8.43 -13.72 -5.11
C ALA A 147 -7.56 -14.56 -6.07
N LEU A 148 -6.97 -15.65 -5.58
CA LEU A 148 -6.08 -16.53 -6.36
C LEU A 148 -6.77 -17.70 -7.06
N LEU A 149 -8.09 -17.86 -6.90
CA LEU A 149 -8.82 -19.01 -7.46
C LEU A 149 -8.62 -19.16 -8.97
N GLY A 150 -8.71 -18.07 -9.72
CA GLY A 150 -8.54 -18.05 -11.18
C GLY A 150 -7.10 -18.06 -11.67
N ASP A 151 -6.12 -18.13 -10.77
CA ASP A 151 -4.69 -17.95 -11.07
C ASP A 151 -4.38 -16.66 -11.86
N PRO A 152 -4.91 -15.51 -11.41
CA PRO A 152 -4.94 -14.29 -12.22
C PRO A 152 -3.57 -13.64 -12.33
N PRO A 153 -3.22 -13.03 -13.48
CA PRO A 153 -2.04 -12.20 -13.66
C PRO A 153 -2.11 -10.84 -12.96
N VAL A 154 -3.28 -10.40 -12.52
CA VAL A 154 -3.49 -9.13 -11.81
C VAL A 154 -4.12 -9.39 -10.46
N LEU A 155 -3.60 -8.76 -9.40
CA LEU A 155 -4.17 -8.78 -8.06
C LEU A 155 -4.45 -7.36 -7.59
N ILE A 156 -5.67 -7.13 -7.09
CA ILE A 156 -6.13 -5.85 -6.54
C ILE A 156 -6.59 -6.08 -5.10
N LEU A 157 -5.83 -5.52 -4.16
CA LEU A 157 -6.01 -5.78 -2.73
C LEU A 157 -6.26 -4.46 -1.98
N ASP A 158 -7.39 -4.37 -1.27
CA ASP A 158 -7.72 -3.19 -0.49
C ASP A 158 -7.39 -3.43 1.00
N GLU A 159 -6.42 -2.68 1.53
CA GLU A 159 -5.97 -2.71 2.92
C GLU A 159 -5.66 -4.15 3.44
N PRO A 160 -4.91 -5.02 2.71
CA PRO A 160 -4.76 -6.43 3.07
C PRO A 160 -3.91 -6.66 4.33
N ALA A 161 -3.14 -5.69 4.77
CA ALA A 161 -2.36 -5.74 6.01
C ALA A 161 -3.17 -5.35 7.26
N ASN A 162 -4.37 -4.79 7.06
CA ASN A 162 -5.14 -4.21 8.15
C ASN A 162 -5.52 -5.25 9.20
N GLY A 163 -5.12 -5.01 10.46
CA GLY A 163 -5.40 -5.90 11.59
C GLY A 163 -4.60 -7.20 11.62
N LEU A 164 -3.54 -7.31 10.83
CA LEU A 164 -2.55 -8.37 10.96
C LEU A 164 -1.56 -8.04 12.09
N ASP A 165 -1.08 -9.09 12.74
CA ASP A 165 0.08 -9.00 13.63
C ASP A 165 1.41 -8.86 12.83
N PRO A 166 2.53 -8.51 13.46
CA PRO A 166 3.80 -8.35 12.76
C PRO A 166 4.23 -9.58 11.96
N ALA A 167 3.94 -10.78 12.44
CA ALA A 167 4.24 -12.03 11.74
C ALA A 167 3.37 -12.19 10.48
N GLY A 168 2.08 -11.83 10.57
CA GLY A 168 1.15 -11.79 9.44
C GLY A 168 1.56 -10.78 8.38
N ILE A 169 2.01 -9.59 8.78
CA ILE A 169 2.53 -8.55 7.85
C ILE A 169 3.78 -9.06 7.14
N ALA A 170 4.74 -9.67 7.88
CA ALA A 170 5.96 -10.23 7.29
C ALA A 170 5.65 -11.35 6.28
N TRP A 171 4.70 -12.23 6.61
CA TRP A 171 4.22 -13.27 5.71
C TRP A 171 3.58 -12.68 4.45
N LEU A 172 2.65 -11.72 4.60
CA LEU A 172 1.97 -11.06 3.48
C LEU A 172 2.98 -10.42 2.52
N ARG A 173 3.97 -9.71 3.06
CA ARG A 173 5.06 -9.11 2.28
C ARG A 173 5.79 -10.14 1.43
N GLY A 174 6.26 -11.24 2.06
CA GLY A 174 6.97 -12.32 1.35
C GLY A 174 6.09 -12.94 0.26
N PHE A 175 4.81 -13.13 0.56
CA PHE A 175 3.84 -13.71 -0.36
C PHE A 175 3.60 -12.81 -1.59
N LEU A 176 3.35 -11.51 -1.40
CA LEU A 176 3.11 -10.56 -2.51
C LEU A 176 4.36 -10.40 -3.38
N ARG A 177 5.56 -10.34 -2.77
CA ARG A 177 6.82 -10.28 -3.52
C ARG A 177 7.08 -11.54 -4.34
N ALA A 178 6.76 -12.72 -3.82
CA ALA A 178 6.87 -13.97 -4.56
C ALA A 178 5.94 -13.96 -5.80
N LEU A 179 4.69 -13.53 -5.65
CA LEU A 179 3.74 -13.41 -6.75
C LEU A 179 4.17 -12.36 -7.81
N ALA A 180 4.74 -11.23 -7.38
CA ALA A 180 5.29 -10.23 -8.30
C ALA A 180 6.50 -10.78 -9.07
N ALA A 181 7.37 -11.54 -8.40
CA ALA A 181 8.52 -12.20 -9.05
C ALA A 181 8.12 -13.24 -10.10
N GLU A 182 6.90 -13.81 -10.01
CA GLU A 182 6.30 -14.64 -11.06
C GLU A 182 5.88 -13.84 -12.30
N GLY A 183 5.91 -12.50 -12.22
CA GLY A 183 5.52 -11.57 -13.28
C GLY A 183 4.15 -10.93 -13.11
N ARG A 184 3.41 -11.24 -12.02
CA ARG A 184 2.06 -10.70 -11.78
C ARG A 184 2.08 -9.20 -11.49
N THR A 185 1.01 -8.52 -11.84
CA THR A 185 0.76 -7.12 -11.48
C THR A 185 0.01 -7.08 -10.16
N ILE A 186 0.55 -6.38 -9.17
CA ILE A 186 -0.07 -6.32 -7.85
C ILE A 186 -0.30 -4.86 -7.45
N LEU A 187 -1.56 -4.50 -7.18
CA LEU A 187 -1.98 -3.21 -6.67
C LEU A 187 -2.53 -3.38 -5.25
N VAL A 188 -1.86 -2.76 -4.29
CA VAL A 188 -2.21 -2.87 -2.85
C VAL A 188 -2.52 -1.49 -2.31
N SER A 189 -3.73 -1.27 -1.80
CA SER A 189 -4.03 -0.04 -1.09
C SER A 189 -3.52 -0.08 0.35
N SER A 190 -3.11 1.08 0.88
CA SER A 190 -2.83 1.28 2.30
C SER A 190 -2.97 2.75 2.71
N HIS A 191 -3.25 2.97 3.98
CA HIS A 191 -3.16 4.28 4.62
C HIS A 191 -1.93 4.39 5.54
N VAL A 192 -1.07 3.36 5.60
CA VAL A 192 0.13 3.30 6.46
C VAL A 192 1.37 3.19 5.58
N LEU A 193 2.11 4.29 5.45
CA LEU A 193 3.30 4.35 4.59
C LEU A 193 4.42 3.40 5.04
N SER A 194 4.67 3.27 6.36
CA SER A 194 5.74 2.44 6.90
C SER A 194 5.56 0.94 6.63
N GLU A 195 4.31 0.47 6.55
CA GLU A 195 4.00 -0.92 6.18
C GLU A 195 4.29 -1.18 4.71
N VAL A 196 3.98 -0.20 3.87
CA VAL A 196 4.08 -0.30 2.42
C VAL A 196 5.53 -0.19 1.95
N LYS A 197 6.35 0.70 2.54
CA LYS A 197 7.77 0.89 2.20
C LYS A 197 8.58 -0.41 2.16
N GLN A 198 8.22 -1.38 2.97
CA GLN A 198 8.94 -2.66 3.03
C GLN A 198 8.42 -3.71 2.02
N THR A 199 7.29 -3.43 1.35
CA THR A 199 6.59 -4.41 0.51
C THR A 199 6.61 -4.05 -0.96
N VAL A 200 6.52 -2.75 -1.29
CA VAL A 200 6.26 -2.27 -2.65
C VAL A 200 7.52 -1.81 -3.37
N ASP A 201 7.47 -1.87 -4.68
CA ASP A 201 8.51 -1.37 -5.60
C ASP A 201 8.13 0.03 -6.12
N ASP A 202 6.84 0.23 -6.43
CA ASP A 202 6.28 1.48 -6.92
C ASP A 202 5.21 2.00 -5.95
N VAL A 203 4.99 3.32 -5.98
CA VAL A 203 3.92 3.96 -5.22
C VAL A 203 3.10 4.91 -6.07
N VAL A 204 1.82 4.97 -5.78
CA VAL A 204 0.85 5.97 -6.27
C VAL A 204 0.23 6.60 -5.03
N VAL A 205 0.47 7.88 -4.80
CA VAL A 205 -0.05 8.62 -3.63
C VAL A 205 -1.20 9.50 -4.08
N ILE A 206 -2.34 9.35 -3.43
CA ILE A 206 -3.54 10.16 -3.70
C ILE A 206 -4.06 10.88 -2.46
N THR A 207 -4.71 12.01 -2.68
CA THR A 207 -5.49 12.72 -1.66
C THR A 207 -6.69 13.39 -2.30
N ARG A 208 -7.84 13.40 -1.61
CA ARG A 208 -9.08 14.05 -2.07
C ARG A 208 -9.42 13.71 -3.54
N GLY A 209 -9.23 12.43 -3.91
CA GLY A 209 -9.52 11.92 -5.26
C GLY A 209 -8.53 12.31 -6.35
N ARG A 210 -7.40 12.96 -6.02
CA ARG A 210 -6.39 13.43 -6.98
C ARG A 210 -5.05 12.77 -6.78
N LEU A 211 -4.28 12.60 -7.86
CA LEU A 211 -2.90 12.13 -7.80
C LEU A 211 -1.99 13.22 -7.19
N VAL A 212 -1.17 12.82 -6.22
CA VAL A 212 -0.12 13.67 -5.64
C VAL A 212 1.25 13.30 -6.17
N ARG A 213 1.57 12.01 -6.14
CA ARG A 213 2.87 11.47 -6.60
C ARG A 213 2.69 10.08 -7.17
N GLN A 214 3.54 9.74 -8.16
CA GLN A 214 3.70 8.38 -8.68
C GLN A 214 5.15 8.16 -9.07
N GLY A 215 5.69 6.97 -8.80
CA GLY A 215 7.03 6.56 -9.22
C GLY A 215 7.56 5.37 -8.44
N GLY A 216 8.80 4.99 -8.73
CA GLY A 216 9.51 3.98 -7.97
C GLY A 216 9.75 4.44 -6.53
N LEU A 217 9.52 3.54 -5.56
CA LEU A 217 9.72 3.86 -4.14
C LEU A 217 11.15 4.36 -3.90
N ALA A 218 12.15 3.67 -4.46
CA ALA A 218 13.56 4.03 -4.31
C ALA A 218 13.91 5.41 -4.88
N GLU A 219 13.15 5.92 -5.84
CA GLU A 219 13.34 7.26 -6.42
C GLU A 219 12.66 8.34 -5.56
N LEU A 220 11.45 8.06 -5.09
CA LEU A 220 10.66 8.99 -4.30
C LEU A 220 11.12 9.08 -2.84
N ASP A 221 11.77 8.03 -2.34
CA ASP A 221 12.35 7.98 -0.99
C ASP A 221 13.80 8.51 -0.93
N ARG A 222 14.36 8.92 -2.07
CA ARG A 222 15.65 9.63 -2.17
C ARG A 222 15.47 11.10 -1.72
N GLY A 223 15.19 11.29 -0.43
CA GLY A 223 15.37 12.61 0.18
C GLY A 223 16.85 12.89 0.44
N PRO A 224 17.29 14.13 0.57
CA PRO A 224 18.59 14.42 1.12
C PRO A 224 18.69 13.71 2.47
N THR A 225 19.72 12.89 2.65
CA THR A 225 20.07 12.30 3.94
C THR A 225 20.49 13.45 4.85
N ALA A 226 19.54 14.12 5.44
CA ALA A 226 19.78 15.13 6.44
C ALA A 226 19.41 14.58 7.82
N VAL A 227 20.11 15.05 8.82
CA VAL A 227 19.87 14.71 10.22
C VAL A 227 19.41 15.97 10.93
N LEU A 228 18.34 15.85 11.68
CA LEU A 228 17.83 16.91 12.54
C LEU A 228 18.50 16.80 13.89
N VAL A 229 19.08 17.90 14.35
CA VAL A 229 19.81 17.96 15.60
C VAL A 229 19.26 19.11 16.44
N ARG A 230 18.99 18.83 17.72
CA ARG A 230 18.73 19.85 18.74
C ARG A 230 19.84 19.82 19.76
N THR A 231 20.44 20.97 20.02
CA THR A 231 21.52 21.13 21.00
C THR A 231 21.38 22.47 21.68
N PRO A 232 21.76 22.62 22.97
CA PRO A 232 21.80 23.88 23.66
C PRO A 232 22.96 24.79 23.16
N THR A 233 23.96 24.21 22.46
CA THR A 233 25.12 24.90 21.93
C THR A 233 25.27 24.73 20.41
N PRO A 234 24.36 25.30 19.62
CA PRO A 234 24.32 25.08 18.16
C PRO A 234 25.59 25.60 17.45
N GLU A 235 26.21 26.64 17.92
CA GLU A 235 27.43 27.22 17.33
C GLU A 235 28.63 26.26 17.47
N LEU A 236 28.81 25.61 18.64
CA LEU A 236 29.87 24.62 18.84
C LEU A 236 29.73 23.42 17.91
N LEU A 237 28.50 22.97 17.72
CA LEU A 237 28.25 21.86 16.77
C LEU A 237 28.47 22.30 15.32
N ARG A 238 28.12 23.52 14.98
CA ARG A 238 28.34 24.08 13.64
C ARG A 238 29.85 24.23 13.34
N ASP A 239 30.65 24.70 14.29
CA ASP A 239 32.08 24.78 14.13
C ASP A 239 32.72 23.38 13.96
N ALA A 240 32.24 22.39 14.72
CA ALA A 240 32.68 21.02 14.57
C ALA A 240 32.28 20.37 13.23
N LEU A 241 31.18 20.83 12.61
CA LEU A 241 30.71 20.43 11.30
C LEU A 241 31.22 21.33 10.14
N ALA A 242 32.34 22.06 10.41
CA ALA A 242 32.92 22.96 9.40
C ALA A 242 33.23 22.21 8.09
N GLY A 243 32.59 22.63 7.01
CA GLY A 243 32.65 21.99 5.69
C GLY A 243 31.40 21.20 5.29
N ASP A 244 30.50 20.92 6.24
CA ASP A 244 29.21 20.28 5.96
C ASP A 244 28.12 21.34 5.68
N ARG A 245 27.05 20.92 5.02
CA ARG A 245 25.89 21.80 4.80
C ARG A 245 24.98 21.75 6.02
N VAL A 246 25.04 22.83 6.84
CA VAL A 246 24.25 22.99 8.07
C VAL A 246 23.30 24.19 7.91
N GLU A 247 22.00 23.93 8.05
CA GLU A 247 20.94 24.92 8.01
C GLU A 247 20.24 25.01 9.37
N THR A 248 19.92 26.23 9.83
CA THR A 248 19.12 26.42 11.05
C THR A 248 17.64 26.53 10.64
N LEU A 249 16.81 25.65 11.22
CA LEU A 249 15.36 25.66 11.01
C LEU A 249 14.67 26.71 11.88
N PRO A 250 13.44 27.14 11.52
CA PRO A 250 12.69 28.13 12.30
C PRO A 250 12.43 27.75 13.77
N ASP A 251 12.42 26.46 14.08
CA ASP A 251 12.23 25.92 15.43
C ASP A 251 13.54 25.77 16.24
N GLY A 252 14.64 26.28 15.68
CA GLY A 252 15.97 26.26 16.32
C GLY A 252 16.76 24.97 16.15
N ARG A 253 16.23 23.96 15.48
CA ARG A 253 16.97 22.75 15.13
C ARG A 253 17.99 23.02 14.02
N LEU A 254 19.08 22.25 14.02
CA LEU A 254 20.01 22.21 12.91
C LEU A 254 19.64 21.05 11.97
N ARG A 255 19.62 21.33 10.66
CA ARG A 255 19.55 20.34 9.59
C ARG A 255 20.96 20.16 9.06
N VAL A 256 21.52 18.96 9.23
CA VAL A 256 22.87 18.59 8.79
C VAL A 256 22.75 17.63 7.61
N SER A 257 23.25 18.01 6.43
CA SER A 257 23.19 17.19 5.23
C SER A 257 24.50 16.47 4.95
N GLY A 258 24.43 15.22 4.48
CA GLY A 258 25.58 14.44 4.04
C GLY A 258 26.29 13.65 5.14
N ARG A 259 25.75 13.62 6.36
CA ARG A 259 26.25 12.77 7.46
C ARG A 259 25.15 11.88 8.01
N THR A 260 25.57 10.76 8.62
CA THR A 260 24.65 9.87 9.35
C THR A 260 24.48 10.33 10.81
N PRO A 261 23.40 9.90 11.50
CA PRO A 261 23.24 10.18 12.93
C PRO A 261 24.43 9.68 13.77
N GLU A 262 25.02 8.54 13.42
CA GLU A 262 26.15 7.94 14.11
C GLU A 262 27.40 8.82 14.00
N GLU A 263 27.68 9.37 12.82
CA GLU A 263 28.81 10.28 12.57
C GLU A 263 28.66 11.58 13.36
N ILE A 264 27.44 12.16 13.35
CA ILE A 264 27.15 13.38 14.12
C ILE A 264 27.22 13.11 15.64
N GLY A 265 26.66 11.97 16.08
CA GLY A 265 26.71 11.57 17.48
C GLY A 265 28.14 11.39 17.97
N HIS A 266 29.01 10.74 17.18
CA HIS A 266 30.44 10.61 17.49
C HIS A 266 31.16 11.96 17.54
N LEU A 267 30.89 12.83 16.58
CA LEU A 267 31.46 14.18 16.55
C LEU A 267 31.03 14.99 17.76
N ALA A 268 29.77 14.99 18.14
CA ALA A 268 29.23 15.67 19.30
C ALA A 268 29.89 15.16 20.59
N PHE A 269 30.04 13.83 20.71
CA PHE A 269 30.73 13.23 21.85
C PHE A 269 32.19 13.68 21.96
N THR A 270 32.95 13.68 20.86
CA THR A 270 34.37 14.05 20.85
C THR A 270 34.61 15.54 21.06
N THR A 271 33.66 16.39 20.72
CA THR A 271 33.72 17.85 20.90
C THR A 271 33.01 18.33 22.16
N GLY A 272 32.44 17.42 22.98
CA GLY A 272 31.74 17.76 24.20
C GLY A 272 30.40 18.50 24.00
N VAL A 273 29.76 18.31 22.85
CA VAL A 273 28.47 18.93 22.54
C VAL A 273 27.34 18.06 23.08
N GLU A 274 26.46 18.66 23.89
CA GLU A 274 25.26 18.01 24.40
C GLU A 274 24.19 17.95 23.27
N LEU A 275 23.56 16.77 23.08
CA LEU A 275 22.50 16.56 22.12
C LEU A 275 21.16 16.32 22.83
N HIS A 276 20.14 17.09 22.50
CA HIS A 276 18.76 16.89 22.97
C HIS A 276 17.90 16.09 21.98
N GLU A 277 18.26 16.15 20.68
CA GLU A 277 17.63 15.38 19.63
C GLU A 277 18.68 15.06 18.55
N LEU A 278 18.65 13.84 18.07
CA LEU A 278 19.44 13.39 16.92
C LEU A 278 18.60 12.38 16.15
N SER A 279 17.98 12.82 15.06
CA SER A 279 17.06 12.00 14.28
C SER A 279 17.29 12.19 12.79
N PRO A 280 17.18 11.12 11.96
CA PRO A 280 17.14 11.31 10.51
C PRO A 280 15.93 12.17 10.13
N GLU A 281 16.12 13.06 9.17
CA GLU A 281 14.99 13.81 8.60
C GLU A 281 14.07 12.86 7.84
N ALA A 282 12.75 13.05 7.96
CA ALA A 282 11.79 12.29 7.20
C ALA A 282 12.03 12.44 5.70
N SER A 283 11.95 11.36 4.94
CA SER A 283 12.07 11.38 3.48
C SER A 283 11.01 12.29 2.84
N ASP A 284 11.25 12.74 1.60
CA ASP A 284 10.27 13.57 0.89
C ASP A 284 8.90 12.88 0.80
N LEU A 285 8.89 11.57 0.60
CA LEU A 285 7.66 10.78 0.59
C LEU A 285 6.96 10.76 1.96
N GLU A 286 7.73 10.64 3.05
CA GLU A 286 7.18 10.70 4.42
C GLU A 286 6.63 12.07 4.74
N ARG A 287 7.33 13.15 4.39
CA ARG A 287 6.84 14.52 4.58
C ARG A 287 5.53 14.74 3.83
N VAL A 288 5.50 14.42 2.53
CA VAL A 288 4.28 14.52 1.73
C VAL A 288 3.13 13.73 2.37
N PHE A 289 3.41 12.51 2.84
CA PHE A 289 2.38 11.68 3.45
C PHE A 289 1.92 12.22 4.81
N LEU A 290 2.83 12.75 5.65
CA LEU A 290 2.50 13.38 6.93
C LEU A 290 1.67 14.66 6.73
N ASP A 291 2.03 15.50 5.76
CA ASP A 291 1.28 16.71 5.44
C ASP A 291 -0.16 16.36 4.99
N LEU A 292 -0.30 15.33 4.14
CA LEU A 292 -1.61 14.86 3.68
C LEU A 292 -2.49 14.28 4.80
N THR A 293 -1.87 13.65 5.81
CA THR A 293 -2.60 13.07 6.95
C THR A 293 -2.92 14.10 8.02
N ALA A 294 -2.09 15.13 8.22
CA ALA A 294 -2.34 16.23 9.13
C ALA A 294 -3.58 17.05 8.71
N ASP A 295 -3.74 17.32 7.42
CA ASP A 295 -4.91 18.02 6.86
C ASP A 295 -6.22 17.19 6.93
N ALA A 296 -6.12 15.88 7.14
CA ALA A 296 -7.27 14.98 7.22
C ALA A 296 -7.86 14.83 8.64
N THR A 297 -7.23 15.41 9.65
CA THR A 297 -7.76 15.42 11.02
C THR A 297 -8.88 16.45 11.11
N PRO A 298 -10.16 16.08 11.39
CA PRO A 298 -11.21 17.08 11.55
C PRO A 298 -10.92 17.90 12.80
N THR A 299 -10.59 19.18 12.63
CA THR A 299 -10.70 20.19 13.68
C THR A 299 -12.20 20.38 13.95
N GLY A 300 -12.73 19.79 15.01
CA GLY A 300 -14.10 20.09 15.40
C GLY A 300 -14.77 18.98 16.20
N VAL A 301 -14.40 18.84 17.48
CA VAL A 301 -15.36 18.51 18.51
C VAL A 301 -15.93 19.85 18.96
N ASP A 302 -17.00 20.29 18.34
CA ASP A 302 -17.92 21.24 18.97
C ASP A 302 -19.12 20.45 19.53
N ARG A 303 -19.42 20.75 20.77
CA ARG A 303 -20.32 20.16 21.76
C ARG A 303 -21.78 20.12 21.32
#